data_4df8c3efa8ea78b35c43ea894a107e2f
#
_entry.id   4df8c3efa8ea78b35c43ea894a107e2f
#
_cell.length_a   1.000
_cell.length_b   1.000
_cell.length_c   1.000
_cell.angle_alpha   90.00
_cell.angle_beta   90.00
_cell.angle_gamma   90.00
#
_symmetry.space_group_name_H-M   'P 1'
#
loop_
_entity.id
_entity.type
_entity.pdbx_description
1 polymer ?
#
loop_
_entity_poly.entity_id
_entity_poly.type
_entity_poly.pdbx_seq_one_letter_code
_entity_poly.pdbx_strand_id
1 'polypeptide(L)'
;MAFNYSGDQDRSEPSLFSYVQQHLDRDFSPVRVLKEESEARILLLRHSISGQFFVLRDCAGNPEIYQKLMTVSSPFLPGVYEVAAQDGRLLVLEEYIQGDTLYSILEQSLFSPGKARRIALQLCEALRILHGFGAVHRDVKPENIILRGSEAVLIDFDASRIQKSSGTSDTVVLGTTGYAAPEQYGLSQTDSRADIYSFGVVLNVMLTGDHPSVRLAKGHMGRIVRRCTMTNPDQRYPNVLRLAEAL
;
A
#
# COMPACT_ATOMS: atom_id res chain seq x y z
N MET A 1 -19.20 -51.59 39.74
CA MET A 1 -19.88 -50.46 39.09
C MET A 1 -18.82 -49.48 38.67
N ALA A 2 -18.49 -49.48 37.38
CA ALA A 2 -17.49 -48.60 36.80
C ALA A 2 -18.26 -47.41 36.20
N PHE A 3 -17.97 -46.19 36.63
CA PHE A 3 -18.47 -44.97 35.99
C PHE A 3 -17.53 -44.59 34.88
N ASN A 4 -17.99 -44.76 33.65
CA ASN A 4 -17.37 -44.17 32.44
C ASN A 4 -17.71 -42.69 32.42
N TYR A 5 -16.72 -41.81 32.56
CA TYR A 5 -16.77 -40.41 32.15
C TYR A 5 -16.19 -40.33 30.76
N SER A 6 -17.03 -40.44 29.77
CA SER A 6 -16.73 -40.01 28.42
C SER A 6 -17.38 -38.65 28.22
N GLY A 7 -16.57 -37.63 28.06
CA GLY A 7 -17.06 -36.27 27.84
C GLY A 7 -15.91 -35.28 27.67
N ASP A 8 -14.94 -35.66 26.84
CA ASP A 8 -13.95 -34.70 26.34
C ASP A 8 -14.66 -33.86 25.23
N GLN A 9 -15.30 -32.79 25.67
CA GLN A 9 -15.67 -31.73 24.74
C GLN A 9 -14.37 -30.97 24.44
N ASP A 10 -13.84 -31.21 23.25
CA ASP A 10 -12.79 -30.42 22.61
C ASP A 10 -13.27 -28.95 22.50
N ARG A 11 -13.09 -28.20 23.59
CA ARG A 11 -13.20 -26.75 23.60
C ARG A 11 -11.86 -26.21 23.14
N SER A 12 -11.55 -26.35 21.83
CA SER A 12 -10.49 -25.58 21.25
C SER A 12 -10.81 -24.09 21.50
N GLU A 13 -9.94 -23.41 22.23
CA GLU A 13 -10.06 -21.97 22.41
C GLU A 13 -10.18 -21.31 21.01
N PRO A 14 -11.12 -20.36 20.83
CA PRO A 14 -11.28 -19.70 19.54
C PRO A 14 -9.95 -19.08 19.14
N SER A 15 -9.51 -19.33 17.93
CA SER A 15 -8.29 -18.71 17.40
C SER A 15 -8.42 -17.19 17.46
N LEU A 16 -7.27 -16.49 17.57
CA LEU A 16 -7.26 -15.02 17.50
C LEU A 16 -8.01 -14.51 16.25
N PHE A 17 -7.89 -15.20 15.14
CA PHE A 17 -8.60 -14.88 13.89
C PHE A 17 -10.13 -14.94 14.08
N SER A 18 -10.65 -16.03 14.65
CA SER A 18 -12.09 -16.21 14.93
C SER A 18 -12.60 -15.16 15.92
N TYR A 19 -11.80 -14.84 16.93
CA TYR A 19 -12.13 -13.80 17.90
C TYR A 19 -12.23 -12.42 17.24
N VAL A 20 -11.26 -12.04 16.42
CA VAL A 20 -11.26 -10.77 15.68
C VAL A 20 -12.45 -10.71 14.74
N GLN A 21 -12.73 -11.79 13.99
CA GLN A 21 -13.87 -11.85 13.07
C GLN A 21 -15.21 -11.65 13.81
N GLN A 22 -15.42 -12.30 14.94
CA GLN A 22 -16.64 -12.12 15.74
C GLN A 22 -16.80 -10.70 16.28
N HIS A 23 -15.70 -10.03 16.66
CA HIS A 23 -15.72 -8.62 17.08
C HIS A 23 -16.08 -7.69 15.93
N LEU A 24 -15.51 -7.92 14.76
CA LEU A 24 -15.84 -7.14 13.56
C LEU A 24 -17.32 -7.28 13.20
N ASP A 25 -17.85 -8.51 13.22
CA ASP A 25 -19.26 -8.78 12.91
C ASP A 25 -20.22 -8.15 13.93
N ARG A 26 -19.82 -8.03 15.20
CA ARG A 26 -20.64 -7.44 16.26
C ARG A 26 -20.63 -5.91 16.26
N ASP A 27 -19.44 -5.34 16.13
CA ASP A 27 -19.19 -3.91 16.40
C ASP A 27 -19.20 -3.06 15.13
N PHE A 28 -19.22 -3.68 13.95
CA PHE A 28 -19.20 -2.99 12.66
C PHE A 28 -20.32 -3.47 11.74
N SER A 29 -20.82 -2.56 10.92
CA SER A 29 -21.81 -2.86 9.87
C SER A 29 -21.20 -2.58 8.50
N PRO A 30 -21.32 -3.51 7.53
CA PRO A 30 -20.87 -3.29 6.16
C PRO A 30 -21.72 -2.22 5.49
N VAL A 31 -21.07 -1.25 4.85
CA VAL A 31 -21.70 -0.15 4.14
C VAL A 31 -21.66 -0.39 2.63
N ARG A 32 -20.47 -0.78 2.13
CA ARG A 32 -20.22 -0.95 0.70
C ARG A 32 -19.04 -1.89 0.46
N VAL A 33 -19.12 -2.69 -0.60
CA VAL A 33 -17.98 -3.41 -1.15
C VAL A 33 -17.15 -2.42 -1.96
N LEU A 34 -15.86 -2.26 -1.62
CA LEU A 34 -14.93 -1.40 -2.34
C LEU A 34 -14.22 -2.16 -3.45
N LYS A 35 -13.88 -3.44 -3.19
CA LYS A 35 -13.25 -4.34 -4.14
C LYS A 35 -13.68 -5.78 -3.82
N GLU A 36 -13.91 -6.58 -4.87
CA GLU A 36 -14.20 -8.01 -4.74
C GLU A 36 -13.52 -8.76 -5.89
N GLU A 37 -12.65 -9.67 -5.53
CA GLU A 37 -11.91 -10.57 -6.42
C GLU A 37 -12.00 -11.99 -5.85
N SER A 38 -11.52 -12.99 -6.59
CA SER A 38 -11.64 -14.40 -6.18
C SER A 38 -11.08 -14.71 -4.78
N GLU A 39 -10.03 -14.02 -4.35
CA GLU A 39 -9.33 -14.27 -3.08
C GLU A 39 -9.19 -13.00 -2.21
N ALA A 40 -9.86 -11.91 -2.57
CA ALA A 40 -9.79 -10.65 -1.84
C ALA A 40 -11.12 -9.92 -1.82
N ARG A 41 -11.54 -9.51 -0.64
CA ARG A 41 -12.71 -8.68 -0.43
C ARG A 41 -12.35 -7.48 0.43
N ILE A 42 -12.59 -6.28 -0.08
CA ILE A 42 -12.34 -5.02 0.63
C ILE A 42 -13.68 -4.35 0.89
N LEU A 43 -14.00 -4.12 2.15
CA LEU A 43 -15.27 -3.58 2.60
C LEU A 43 -15.08 -2.22 3.26
N LEU A 44 -16.00 -1.30 2.99
CA LEU A 44 -16.23 -0.14 3.83
C LEU A 44 -17.14 -0.54 4.97
N LEU A 45 -16.68 -0.39 6.19
CA LEU A 45 -17.42 -0.66 7.41
C LEU A 45 -17.74 0.64 8.15
N ARG A 46 -18.83 0.62 8.92
CA ARG A 46 -19.18 1.66 9.87
C ARG A 46 -19.20 1.09 11.28
N HIS A 47 -18.46 1.70 12.19
CA HIS A 47 -18.49 1.30 13.59
C HIS A 47 -19.81 1.69 14.24
N SER A 48 -20.47 0.75 14.92
CA SER A 48 -21.85 0.88 15.41
C SER A 48 -22.02 1.98 16.46
N ILE A 49 -21.01 2.21 17.31
CA ILE A 49 -21.08 3.19 18.41
C ILE A 49 -20.61 4.59 17.94
N SER A 50 -19.40 4.69 17.36
CA SER A 50 -18.82 5.99 16.98
C SER A 50 -19.36 6.54 15.66
N GLY A 51 -19.91 5.67 14.81
CA GLY A 51 -20.31 6.03 13.45
C GLY A 51 -19.15 6.27 12.48
N GLN A 52 -17.91 6.09 12.92
CA GLN A 52 -16.72 6.24 12.08
C GLN A 52 -16.64 5.14 11.02
N PHE A 53 -15.99 5.47 9.89
CA PHE A 53 -15.78 4.54 8.80
C PHE A 53 -14.38 3.92 8.85
N PHE A 54 -14.32 2.64 8.46
CA PHE A 54 -13.11 1.84 8.42
C PHE A 54 -13.08 1.02 7.14
N VAL A 55 -11.91 0.57 6.75
CA VAL A 55 -11.73 -0.40 5.68
C VAL A 55 -11.37 -1.74 6.30
N LEU A 56 -12.12 -2.78 5.95
CA LEU A 56 -11.75 -4.16 6.25
C LEU A 56 -11.23 -4.81 4.98
N ARG A 57 -10.00 -5.30 5.05
CA ARG A 57 -9.42 -6.20 4.06
C ARG A 57 -9.58 -7.63 4.54
N ASP A 58 -10.15 -8.49 3.70
CA ASP A 58 -10.26 -9.93 3.88
C ASP A 58 -9.67 -10.57 2.62
N CYS A 59 -8.43 -11.03 2.71
CA CYS A 59 -7.66 -11.46 1.55
C CYS A 59 -6.66 -12.56 1.90
N ALA A 60 -6.10 -13.21 0.89
CA ALA A 60 -4.88 -14.00 1.06
C ALA A 60 -3.67 -13.06 1.20
N GLY A 61 -2.71 -13.36 2.08
CA GLY A 61 -1.52 -12.52 2.20
C GLY A 61 -0.65 -12.77 3.42
N ASN A 62 0.43 -11.97 3.51
CA ASN A 62 1.36 -11.99 4.63
C ASN A 62 1.03 -10.83 5.58
N PRO A 63 0.77 -11.09 6.87
CA PRO A 63 0.44 -10.06 7.84
C PRO A 63 1.62 -9.13 8.18
N GLU A 64 2.84 -9.48 7.84
CA GLU A 64 4.08 -8.86 8.34
C GLU A 64 4.14 -7.34 8.08
N ILE A 65 3.72 -6.88 6.89
CA ILE A 65 3.71 -5.45 6.57
C ILE A 65 2.67 -4.69 7.39
N TYR A 66 1.47 -5.25 7.52
CA TYR A 66 0.38 -4.62 8.28
C TYR A 66 0.68 -4.59 9.78
N GLN A 67 1.31 -5.65 10.33
CA GLN A 67 1.78 -5.66 11.72
C GLN A 67 2.82 -4.56 12.01
N LYS A 68 3.71 -4.28 11.05
CA LYS A 68 4.64 -3.14 11.17
C LYS A 68 3.89 -1.80 11.08
N LEU A 69 2.93 -1.68 10.18
CA LEU A 69 2.11 -0.47 10.03
C LEU A 69 1.28 -0.16 11.27
N MET A 70 0.84 -1.17 12.06
CA MET A 70 0.16 -0.94 13.36
C MET A 70 1.01 -0.11 14.34
N THR A 71 2.33 -0.13 14.21
CA THR A 71 3.24 0.63 15.08
C THR A 71 3.53 2.04 14.60
N VAL A 72 2.95 2.43 13.46
CA VAL A 72 3.21 3.71 12.79
C VAL A 72 2.06 4.69 13.00
N SER A 73 2.40 5.93 13.26
CA SER A 73 1.48 7.06 13.14
C SER A 73 2.05 8.05 12.12
N SER A 74 1.39 8.19 10.99
CA SER A 74 1.82 9.08 9.91
C SER A 74 0.61 9.67 9.19
N PRO A 75 0.61 10.96 8.86
CA PRO A 75 -0.46 11.55 8.06
C PRO A 75 -0.46 11.07 6.60
N PHE A 76 0.59 10.36 6.16
CA PHE A 76 0.79 9.93 4.77
C PHE A 76 0.62 8.42 4.55
N LEU A 77 0.23 7.68 5.60
CA LEU A 77 -0.12 6.26 5.59
C LEU A 77 -1.40 6.04 6.37
N PRO A 78 -2.27 5.09 5.99
CA PRO A 78 -3.45 4.77 6.78
C PRO A 78 -3.06 4.18 8.14
N GLY A 79 -3.83 4.50 9.17
CA GLY A 79 -3.74 3.82 10.44
C GLY A 79 -4.21 2.38 10.29
N VAL A 80 -3.44 1.42 10.83
CA VAL A 80 -3.84 0.00 10.92
C VAL A 80 -4.20 -0.29 12.36
N TYR A 81 -5.41 -0.77 12.60
CA TYR A 81 -5.97 -0.94 13.94
C TYR A 81 -5.96 -2.40 14.40
N GLU A 82 -6.20 -3.34 13.48
CA GLU A 82 -6.27 -4.77 13.79
C GLU A 82 -5.70 -5.59 12.65
N VAL A 83 -4.97 -6.64 12.98
CA VAL A 83 -4.42 -7.60 12.01
C VAL A 83 -4.58 -9.01 12.58
N ALA A 84 -5.29 -9.87 11.88
CA ALA A 84 -5.41 -11.28 12.21
C ALA A 84 -5.12 -12.13 10.98
N ALA A 85 -4.37 -13.23 11.16
CA ALA A 85 -4.03 -14.13 10.07
C ALA A 85 -4.18 -15.57 10.52
N GLN A 86 -4.75 -16.41 9.67
CA GLN A 86 -4.88 -17.86 9.88
C GLN A 86 -4.95 -18.56 8.53
N ASP A 87 -4.19 -19.64 8.40
CA ASP A 87 -4.21 -20.54 7.22
C ASP A 87 -4.06 -19.81 5.87
N GLY A 88 -3.21 -18.77 5.83
CA GLY A 88 -2.97 -17.95 4.65
C GLY A 88 -4.02 -16.86 4.38
N ARG A 89 -5.11 -16.82 5.17
CA ARG A 89 -6.12 -15.76 5.14
C ARG A 89 -5.72 -14.64 6.10
N LEU A 90 -5.98 -13.41 5.71
CA LEU A 90 -5.60 -12.18 6.40
C LEU A 90 -6.82 -11.28 6.54
N LEU A 91 -7.08 -10.83 7.78
CA LEU A 91 -8.02 -9.75 8.09
C LEU A 91 -7.23 -8.54 8.56
N VAL A 92 -7.48 -7.37 7.95
CA VAL A 92 -6.90 -6.09 8.34
C VAL A 92 -7.98 -5.05 8.49
N LEU A 93 -8.08 -4.44 9.67
CA LEU A 93 -8.92 -3.26 9.90
C LEU A 93 -8.04 -2.02 9.82
N GLU A 94 -8.31 -1.15 8.85
CA GLU A 94 -7.53 0.05 8.62
C GLU A 94 -8.39 1.32 8.53
N GLU A 95 -7.76 2.48 8.63
CA GLU A 95 -8.38 3.77 8.50
C GLU A 95 -9.02 3.93 7.12
N TYR A 96 -10.27 4.39 7.10
CA TYR A 96 -10.89 4.86 5.86
C TYR A 96 -10.42 6.27 5.55
N ILE A 97 -9.66 6.44 4.49
CA ILE A 97 -9.17 7.74 4.04
C ILE A 97 -10.26 8.42 3.22
N GLN A 98 -10.85 9.46 3.78
CA GLN A 98 -11.85 10.27 3.09
C GLN A 98 -11.16 11.26 2.14
N GLY A 99 -11.37 11.09 0.83
CA GLY A 99 -10.77 11.93 -0.21
C GLY A 99 -10.91 11.30 -1.59
N ASP A 100 -10.41 12.00 -2.59
CA ASP A 100 -10.36 11.53 -3.97
C ASP A 100 -9.01 10.88 -4.26
N THR A 101 -9.00 9.85 -5.09
CA THR A 101 -7.75 9.27 -5.57
C THR A 101 -7.03 10.27 -6.47
N LEU A 102 -5.70 10.19 -6.48
CA LEU A 102 -4.90 11.00 -7.40
C LEU A 102 -5.31 10.74 -8.86
N TYR A 103 -5.73 9.49 -9.16
CA TYR A 103 -6.24 9.09 -10.46
C TYR A 103 -7.49 9.92 -10.85
N SER A 104 -8.53 9.93 -10.01
CA SER A 104 -9.78 10.65 -10.30
C SER A 104 -9.60 12.17 -10.43
N ILE A 105 -8.63 12.73 -9.70
CA ILE A 105 -8.30 14.15 -9.82
C ILE A 105 -7.60 14.43 -11.17
N LEU A 106 -6.70 13.54 -11.58
CA LEU A 106 -5.95 13.68 -12.83
C LEU A 106 -6.82 13.53 -14.08
N GLU A 107 -7.95 12.83 -14.00
CA GLU A 107 -8.95 12.82 -15.09
C GLU A 107 -9.57 14.19 -15.34
N GLN A 108 -9.55 15.09 -14.34
CA GLN A 108 -10.16 16.41 -14.42
C GLN A 108 -9.13 17.52 -14.69
N SER A 109 -7.96 17.45 -14.07
CA SER A 109 -6.94 18.50 -14.17
C SER A 109 -5.55 18.05 -13.78
N LEU A 110 -4.54 18.66 -14.37
CA LEU A 110 -3.15 18.48 -14.01
C LEU A 110 -2.77 19.34 -12.78
N PHE A 111 -1.69 18.97 -12.13
CA PHE A 111 -1.17 19.72 -11.01
C PHE A 111 -0.16 20.78 -11.44
N SER A 112 -0.18 21.94 -10.79
CA SER A 112 0.92 22.91 -10.90
C SER A 112 2.21 22.30 -10.35
N PRO A 113 3.38 22.71 -10.83
CA PRO A 113 4.67 22.19 -10.33
C PRO A 113 4.83 22.30 -8.81
N GLY A 114 4.34 23.38 -8.21
CA GLY A 114 4.39 23.56 -6.76
C GLY A 114 3.50 22.57 -5.99
N LYS A 115 2.29 22.29 -6.49
CA LYS A 115 1.38 21.31 -5.87
C LYS A 115 1.91 19.89 -6.06
N ALA A 116 2.40 19.56 -7.26
CA ALA A 116 3.01 18.27 -7.56
C ALA A 116 4.23 18.00 -6.65
N ARG A 117 5.10 19.02 -6.45
CA ARG A 117 6.24 18.93 -5.54
C ARG A 117 5.82 18.64 -4.09
N ARG A 118 4.76 19.29 -3.60
CA ARG A 118 4.27 19.06 -2.24
C ARG A 118 3.78 17.63 -2.06
N ILE A 119 2.97 17.12 -2.99
CA ILE A 119 2.51 15.73 -2.99
C ILE A 119 3.72 14.78 -3.06
N ALA A 120 4.67 15.04 -3.93
CA ALA A 120 5.88 14.25 -4.10
C ALA A 120 6.69 14.14 -2.79
N LEU A 121 6.87 15.23 -2.04
CA LEU A 121 7.56 15.20 -0.74
C LEU A 121 6.83 14.35 0.29
N GLN A 122 5.49 14.41 0.32
CA GLN A 122 4.67 13.60 1.23
C GLN A 122 4.75 12.11 0.88
N LEU A 123 4.75 11.76 -0.42
CA LEU A 123 4.97 10.39 -0.88
C LEU A 123 6.38 9.89 -0.54
N CYS A 124 7.41 10.75 -0.66
CA CYS A 124 8.76 10.40 -0.20
C CYS A 124 8.77 10.05 1.28
N GLU A 125 8.00 10.76 2.11
CA GLU A 125 7.93 10.45 3.55
C GLU A 125 7.19 9.13 3.81
N ALA A 126 6.07 8.86 3.13
CA ALA A 126 5.39 7.57 3.20
C ALA A 126 6.33 6.41 2.84
N LEU A 127 7.02 6.53 1.70
CA LEU A 127 7.98 5.52 1.24
C LEU A 127 9.19 5.40 2.17
N ARG A 128 9.67 6.49 2.77
CA ARG A 128 10.75 6.46 3.76
C ARG A 128 10.41 5.58 4.96
N ILE A 129 9.18 5.67 5.43
CA ILE A 129 8.69 4.84 6.55
C ILE A 129 8.70 3.36 6.13
N LEU A 130 8.13 3.02 4.98
CA LEU A 130 8.08 1.65 4.47
C LEU A 130 9.49 1.07 4.25
N HIS A 131 10.36 1.82 3.58
CA HIS A 131 11.74 1.41 3.32
C HIS A 131 12.54 1.25 4.63
N GLY A 132 12.21 2.02 5.68
CA GLY A 132 12.78 1.88 7.01
C GLY A 132 12.48 0.52 7.67
N PHE A 133 11.39 -0.12 7.29
CA PHE A 133 11.06 -1.50 7.68
C PHE A 133 11.72 -2.57 6.79
N GLY A 134 12.45 -2.16 5.77
CA GLY A 134 12.91 -3.03 4.69
C GLY A 134 11.78 -3.45 3.74
N ALA A 135 10.65 -2.75 3.77
CA ALA A 135 9.52 -3.04 2.89
C ALA A 135 9.60 -2.24 1.59
N VAL A 136 9.17 -2.85 0.48
CA VAL A 136 9.00 -2.22 -0.83
C VAL A 136 7.51 -2.26 -1.15
N HIS A 137 6.93 -1.14 -1.56
CA HIS A 137 5.49 -1.02 -1.85
C HIS A 137 5.09 -1.78 -3.13
N ARG A 138 5.87 -1.62 -4.21
CA ARG A 138 5.76 -2.33 -5.51
C ARG A 138 4.55 -1.95 -6.39
N ASP A 139 3.60 -1.16 -5.87
CA ASP A 139 2.42 -0.73 -6.63
C ASP A 139 2.10 0.76 -6.39
N VAL A 140 3.13 1.63 -6.44
CA VAL A 140 2.94 3.08 -6.34
C VAL A 140 2.35 3.60 -7.65
N LYS A 141 1.09 4.04 -7.60
CA LYS A 141 0.32 4.55 -8.75
C LYS A 141 -0.77 5.53 -8.30
N PRO A 142 -1.36 6.33 -9.19
CA PRO A 142 -2.36 7.34 -8.84
C PRO A 142 -3.60 6.77 -8.13
N GLU A 143 -4.01 5.54 -8.44
CA GLU A 143 -5.14 4.86 -7.81
C GLU A 143 -4.90 4.55 -6.33
N ASN A 144 -3.63 4.34 -5.95
CA ASN A 144 -3.20 4.02 -4.60
C ASN A 144 -2.74 5.23 -3.78
N ILE A 145 -3.08 6.44 -4.24
CA ILE A 145 -2.79 7.69 -3.54
C ILE A 145 -4.09 8.46 -3.38
N ILE A 146 -4.51 8.70 -2.14
CA ILE A 146 -5.71 9.49 -1.83
C ILE A 146 -5.28 10.87 -1.31
N LEU A 147 -5.91 11.94 -1.82
CA LEU A 147 -5.74 13.28 -1.30
C LEU A 147 -6.78 13.58 -0.21
N ARG A 148 -6.36 13.54 1.05
CA ARG A 148 -7.12 13.97 2.21
C ARG A 148 -6.85 15.46 2.46
N GLY A 149 -7.64 16.34 1.85
CA GLY A 149 -7.37 17.77 1.87
C GLY A 149 -6.05 18.13 1.20
N SER A 150 -5.03 18.49 1.97
CA SER A 150 -3.68 18.81 1.46
C SER A 150 -2.67 17.66 1.64
N GLU A 151 -3.08 16.55 2.23
CA GLU A 151 -2.24 15.40 2.52
C GLU A 151 -2.41 14.31 1.47
N ALA A 152 -1.30 13.78 0.97
CA ALA A 152 -1.29 12.63 0.08
C ALA A 152 -1.03 11.36 0.90
N VAL A 153 -2.02 10.49 0.96
CA VAL A 153 -1.95 9.23 1.71
C VAL A 153 -1.74 8.08 0.73
N LEU A 154 -0.65 7.35 0.91
CA LEU A 154 -0.33 6.15 0.14
C LEU A 154 -1.04 4.96 0.77
N ILE A 155 -1.84 4.25 -0.02
CA ILE A 155 -2.68 3.12 0.42
C ILE A 155 -2.34 1.86 -0.36
N ASP A 156 -2.90 0.73 0.07
CA ASP A 156 -2.84 -0.58 -0.62
C ASP A 156 -1.46 -1.24 -0.62
N PHE A 157 -1.22 -2.05 0.42
CA PHE A 157 0.06 -2.74 0.65
C PHE A 157 0.02 -4.21 0.23
N ASP A 158 -1.00 -4.65 -0.54
CA ASP A 158 -1.17 -6.07 -0.89
C ASP A 158 -0.01 -6.61 -1.75
N ALA A 159 0.57 -5.75 -2.61
CA ALA A 159 1.76 -6.07 -3.40
C ALA A 159 3.08 -5.91 -2.62
N SER A 160 3.03 -5.34 -1.42
CA SER A 160 4.23 -4.98 -0.65
C SER A 160 4.96 -6.21 -0.13
N ARG A 161 6.29 -6.10 -0.10
CA ARG A 161 7.15 -7.18 0.39
C ARG A 161 8.24 -6.64 1.30
N ILE A 162 8.48 -7.37 2.40
CA ILE A 162 9.65 -7.14 3.26
C ILE A 162 10.82 -7.93 2.67
N GLN A 163 11.92 -7.24 2.43
CA GLN A 163 13.15 -7.84 1.94
C GLN A 163 13.73 -8.79 2.98
N LYS A 164 13.87 -10.08 2.62
CA LYS A 164 14.57 -11.06 3.46
C LYS A 164 16.04 -11.11 3.06
N SER A 165 16.92 -11.24 4.03
CA SER A 165 18.37 -11.30 3.85
C SER A 165 18.85 -12.53 3.05
N SER A 166 18.02 -13.54 2.82
CA SER A 166 18.30 -14.73 2.03
C SER A 166 17.66 -14.58 0.66
N GLY A 167 18.50 -14.49 -0.38
CA GLY A 167 18.14 -14.24 -1.79
C GLY A 167 17.20 -15.25 -2.43
N THR A 168 15.93 -15.19 -2.11
CA THR A 168 14.87 -15.84 -2.88
C THR A 168 14.39 -14.84 -3.93
N SER A 169 14.57 -15.19 -5.21
CA SER A 169 14.03 -14.43 -6.35
C SER A 169 12.52 -14.25 -6.20
N ASP A 170 12.02 -13.11 -6.71
CA ASP A 170 10.58 -12.85 -6.79
C ASP A 170 9.96 -13.86 -7.78
N THR A 171 9.08 -14.73 -7.27
CA THR A 171 8.45 -15.79 -8.06
C THR A 171 7.18 -15.34 -8.77
N VAL A 172 6.69 -14.13 -8.49
CA VAL A 172 5.45 -13.59 -9.04
C VAL A 172 5.73 -12.23 -9.66
N VAL A 173 5.33 -12.06 -10.92
CA VAL A 173 5.31 -10.75 -11.60
C VAL A 173 4.19 -9.94 -10.97
N LEU A 174 4.55 -8.91 -10.19
CA LEU A 174 3.61 -8.01 -9.53
C LEU A 174 3.90 -6.57 -9.97
N GLY A 175 2.85 -5.84 -10.24
CA GLY A 175 2.91 -4.42 -10.56
C GLY A 175 1.93 -4.04 -11.66
N THR A 176 1.46 -2.80 -11.63
CA THR A 176 0.54 -2.25 -12.63
C THR A 176 1.31 -1.85 -13.88
N THR A 177 0.88 -2.37 -15.05
CA THR A 177 1.47 -2.03 -16.34
C THR A 177 1.55 -0.51 -16.52
N GLY A 178 2.75 -0.03 -16.86
CA GLY A 178 3.05 1.39 -17.05
C GLY A 178 3.61 2.09 -15.80
N TYR A 179 3.41 1.56 -14.59
CA TYR A 179 3.98 2.14 -13.36
C TYR A 179 5.08 1.28 -12.75
N ALA A 180 4.99 -0.04 -12.91
CA ALA A 180 5.97 -0.97 -12.36
C ALA A 180 7.34 -0.83 -13.00
N ALA A 181 8.38 -0.90 -12.17
CA ALA A 181 9.76 -0.85 -12.63
C ALA A 181 10.12 -2.07 -13.50
N PRO A 182 11.02 -1.93 -14.50
CA PRO A 182 11.37 -3.03 -15.40
C PRO A 182 11.83 -4.30 -14.68
N GLU A 183 12.55 -4.19 -13.57
CA GLU A 183 13.01 -5.32 -12.78
C GLU A 183 11.87 -6.11 -12.09
N GLN A 184 10.69 -5.50 -11.93
CA GLN A 184 9.50 -6.19 -11.37
C GLN A 184 8.92 -7.24 -12.34
N TYR A 185 9.23 -7.14 -13.63
CA TYR A 185 8.83 -8.11 -14.66
C TYR A 185 9.87 -9.22 -14.87
N GLY A 186 11.02 -9.12 -14.22
CA GLY A 186 12.12 -10.09 -14.31
C GLY A 186 12.18 -11.03 -13.10
N LEU A 187 13.14 -11.97 -13.16
CA LEU A 187 13.46 -12.87 -12.05
C LEU A 187 14.41 -12.25 -11.00
N SER A 188 14.68 -10.95 -11.11
CA SER A 188 15.59 -10.24 -10.21
C SER A 188 14.85 -9.82 -8.94
N GLN A 189 15.58 -9.82 -7.82
CA GLN A 189 15.03 -9.32 -6.56
C GLN A 189 14.76 -7.81 -6.65
N THR A 190 13.54 -7.41 -6.34
CA THR A 190 13.11 -6.01 -6.33
C THR A 190 13.54 -5.35 -5.02
N ASP A 191 14.18 -4.18 -5.08
CA ASP A 191 14.50 -3.37 -3.91
C ASP A 191 13.72 -2.04 -3.88
N SER A 192 13.97 -1.21 -2.87
CA SER A 192 13.29 0.07 -2.67
C SER A 192 13.39 1.05 -3.85
N ARG A 193 14.33 0.85 -4.79
CA ARG A 193 14.50 1.66 -5.99
C ARG A 193 13.43 1.38 -7.06
N ALA A 194 12.68 0.27 -6.92
CA ALA A 194 11.50 0.05 -7.74
C ALA A 194 10.40 1.08 -7.41
N ASP A 195 10.18 1.38 -6.13
CA ASP A 195 9.23 2.43 -5.73
C ASP A 195 9.67 3.82 -6.23
N ILE A 196 10.98 4.09 -6.30
CA ILE A 196 11.52 5.33 -6.88
C ILE A 196 11.18 5.44 -8.38
N TYR A 197 11.22 4.33 -9.12
CA TYR A 197 10.80 4.33 -10.51
C TYR A 197 9.31 4.68 -10.64
N SER A 198 8.46 3.96 -9.93
CA SER A 198 7.00 4.18 -9.94
C SER A 198 6.64 5.60 -9.49
N PHE A 199 7.31 6.10 -8.45
CA PHE A 199 7.20 7.50 -8.02
C PHE A 199 7.52 8.48 -9.15
N GLY A 200 8.61 8.25 -9.90
CA GLY A 200 9.00 9.08 -11.04
C GLY A 200 7.92 9.12 -12.11
N VAL A 201 7.27 7.98 -12.40
CA VAL A 201 6.14 7.92 -13.33
C VAL A 201 4.96 8.73 -12.79
N VAL A 202 4.58 8.56 -11.52
CA VAL A 202 3.49 9.33 -10.88
C VAL A 202 3.77 10.84 -10.93
N LEU A 203 4.98 11.26 -10.60
CA LEU A 203 5.38 12.67 -10.66
C LEU A 203 5.22 13.23 -12.08
N ASN A 204 5.61 12.47 -13.10
CA ASN A 204 5.45 12.88 -14.50
C ASN A 204 3.97 13.00 -14.88
N VAL A 205 3.15 12.01 -14.52
CA VAL A 205 1.71 12.01 -14.82
C VAL A 205 1.02 13.18 -14.13
N MET A 206 1.36 13.52 -12.91
CA MET A 206 0.85 14.72 -12.23
C MET A 206 1.11 16.02 -13.01
N LEU A 207 2.26 16.11 -13.68
CA LEU A 207 2.71 17.33 -14.37
C LEU A 207 2.28 17.39 -15.83
N THR A 208 2.10 16.24 -16.49
CA THR A 208 1.90 16.18 -17.95
C THR A 208 0.63 15.46 -18.37
N GLY A 209 0.04 14.62 -17.52
CA GLY A 209 -1.04 13.69 -17.85
C GLY A 209 -0.57 12.42 -18.57
N ASP A 210 0.71 12.33 -18.94
CA ASP A 210 1.23 11.25 -19.76
C ASP A 210 2.34 10.46 -19.05
N HIS A 211 2.49 9.20 -19.47
CA HIS A 211 3.64 8.40 -19.10
C HIS A 211 4.96 9.05 -19.59
N PRO A 212 6.10 8.95 -18.86
CA PRO A 212 7.36 9.60 -19.23
C PRO A 212 7.90 9.19 -20.61
N SER A 213 7.55 8.01 -21.11
CA SER A 213 7.92 7.56 -22.45
C SER A 213 7.17 8.28 -23.58
N VAL A 214 6.01 8.87 -23.28
CA VAL A 214 5.19 9.63 -24.23
C VAL A 214 5.53 11.12 -24.15
N ARG A 215 5.50 11.68 -22.96
CA ARG A 215 5.82 13.09 -22.72
C ARG A 215 6.49 13.28 -21.37
N LEU A 216 7.74 13.73 -21.41
CA LEU A 216 8.51 14.02 -20.22
C LEU A 216 8.25 15.44 -19.72
N ALA A 217 8.06 15.61 -18.41
CA ALA A 217 7.97 16.92 -17.76
C ALA A 217 9.22 17.77 -18.07
N LYS A 218 9.06 19.09 -18.10
CA LYS A 218 10.15 20.03 -18.42
C LYS A 218 10.88 20.53 -17.18
N GLY A 219 12.03 21.13 -17.39
CA GLY A 219 12.80 21.83 -16.37
C GLY A 219 13.36 20.91 -15.26
N HIS A 220 13.36 21.43 -14.05
CA HIS A 220 13.93 20.71 -12.89
C HIS A 220 13.23 19.39 -12.62
N MET A 221 11.89 19.40 -12.56
CA MET A 221 11.08 18.19 -12.33
C MET A 221 11.31 17.13 -13.42
N GLY A 222 11.45 17.52 -14.67
CA GLY A 222 11.78 16.59 -15.75
C GLY A 222 13.13 15.90 -15.59
N ARG A 223 14.13 16.58 -15.01
CA ARG A 223 15.43 15.94 -14.69
C ARG A 223 15.28 14.90 -13.58
N ILE A 224 14.48 15.21 -12.56
CA ILE A 224 14.18 14.26 -11.47
C ILE A 224 13.45 13.04 -12.01
N VAL A 225 12.36 13.24 -12.78
CA VAL A 225 11.60 12.16 -13.41
C VAL A 225 12.53 11.26 -14.25
N ARG A 226 13.33 11.85 -15.12
CA ARG A 226 14.26 11.10 -15.97
C ARG A 226 15.19 10.21 -15.14
N ARG A 227 15.75 10.73 -14.04
CA ARG A 227 16.63 9.94 -13.15
C ARG A 227 15.87 8.86 -12.42
N CYS A 228 14.67 9.11 -11.91
CA CYS A 228 13.84 8.10 -11.27
C CYS A 228 13.50 6.95 -12.23
N THR A 229 13.21 7.25 -13.50
CA THR A 229 12.72 6.26 -14.47
C THR A 229 13.82 5.63 -15.33
N MET A 230 15.09 5.68 -14.88
CA MET A 230 16.18 4.93 -15.52
C MET A 230 15.91 3.43 -15.44
N THR A 231 16.16 2.71 -16.54
CA THR A 231 15.98 1.25 -16.61
C THR A 231 16.86 0.53 -15.61
N ASN A 232 18.15 0.93 -15.53
CA ASN A 232 19.08 0.39 -14.54
C ASN A 232 18.83 1.05 -13.17
N PRO A 233 18.46 0.28 -12.11
CA PRO A 233 18.26 0.80 -10.76
C PRO A 233 19.46 1.56 -10.18
N ASP A 234 20.69 1.18 -10.54
CA ASP A 234 21.91 1.85 -10.04
C ASP A 234 22.08 3.28 -10.56
N GLN A 235 21.37 3.65 -11.62
CA GLN A 235 21.38 5.00 -12.18
C GLN A 235 20.30 5.91 -11.57
N ARG A 236 19.36 5.34 -10.81
CA ARG A 236 18.33 6.09 -10.08
C ARG A 236 18.89 6.79 -8.84
N TYR A 237 18.04 7.41 -8.07
CA TYR A 237 18.38 7.82 -6.70
C TYR A 237 18.61 6.57 -5.84
N PRO A 238 19.65 6.55 -5.00
CA PRO A 238 19.97 5.35 -4.20
C PRO A 238 18.93 5.04 -3.12
N ASN A 239 18.20 6.07 -2.68
CA ASN A 239 17.11 5.96 -1.73
C ASN A 239 16.17 7.16 -1.83
N VAL A 240 15.02 7.07 -1.18
CA VAL A 240 13.97 8.08 -1.20
C VAL A 240 14.39 9.40 -0.52
N LEU A 241 15.34 9.38 0.42
CA LEU A 241 15.87 10.60 1.06
C LEU A 241 16.62 11.45 0.05
N ARG A 242 17.47 10.83 -0.76
CA ARG A 242 18.21 11.54 -1.84
C ARG A 242 17.28 12.03 -2.95
N LEU A 243 16.16 11.35 -3.17
CA LEU A 243 15.11 11.82 -4.06
C LEU A 243 14.41 13.06 -3.48
N ALA A 244 14.03 13.03 -2.20
CA ALA A 244 13.39 14.16 -1.52
C ALA A 244 14.28 15.42 -1.48
N GLU A 245 15.60 15.27 -1.28
CA GLU A 245 16.55 16.37 -1.34
C GLU A 245 16.64 17.02 -2.74
N ALA A 246 16.34 16.27 -3.79
CA ALA A 246 16.39 16.73 -5.16
C ALA A 246 15.09 17.42 -5.61
N LEU A 247 13.98 17.25 -4.90
CA LEU A 247 12.69 17.90 -5.16
C LEU A 247 12.70 19.36 -4.71
#